data_1f46bab337c5d1af020211ad2e228956
#
_entry.id   1f46bab337c5d1af020211ad2e228956
#
_cell.length_a   1.000
_cell.length_b   1.000
_cell.length_c   1.000
_cell.angle_alpha   90.00
_cell.angle_beta   90.00
_cell.angle_gamma   90.00
#
_symmetry.space_group_name_H-M   'P 1'
#
loop_
_entity.id
_entity.type
_entity.pdbx_description
1 polymer ?
#
loop_
_entity_poly.entity_id
_entity_poly.type
_entity_poly.pdbx_seq_one_letter_code
_entity_poly.pdbx_strand_id
1 'polypeptide(L)'
;MRKFFMTAALFLALSASAQVRWNQAYQQYINQYKDIAIEQMQRYKIPASITLAQGLLESGAGRSELTLKANNHFGIKGHNGWTGPTSYHDDDARGECFRAYSSAYESYEDHSRFLTTSRRYSSLFSLGTTDYKGWARGLKAAGYATNPQYANKLIEIIELYKLNQYDNAKGYDKFMTQRTKDQQVNGASLHVIRIFNKNYYLVARQGDTFKAIGEEVGISYRKIAKYNERNKKDRLEEGEIIWLKKKQKKAPKEYKNRLHYVQPGESMYTIAQKYGIRLKNLYKMNHLSPDHQIRVGEGLRLR
;
A
#
# COMPACT_ATOMS: atom_id res chain seq x y z
N MET A 1 -34.20 59.90 31.55
CA MET A 1 -33.26 59.44 30.50
C MET A 1 -32.61 58.12 30.93
N ARG A 2 -33.12 56.97 30.47
CA ARG A 2 -32.59 55.65 30.77
C ARG A 2 -31.64 55.25 29.62
N LYS A 3 -30.35 55.14 29.90
CA LYS A 3 -29.36 54.64 28.94
C LYS A 3 -29.38 53.12 28.88
N PHE A 4 -29.82 52.53 27.74
CA PHE A 4 -29.69 51.11 27.44
C PHE A 4 -28.24 50.88 27.02
N PHE A 5 -27.50 50.07 27.79
CA PHE A 5 -26.24 49.47 27.36
C PHE A 5 -26.56 48.17 26.61
N MET A 6 -26.31 48.18 25.33
CA MET A 6 -26.43 47.01 24.47
C MET A 6 -25.07 46.27 24.49
N THR A 7 -24.95 45.22 25.27
CA THR A 7 -23.79 44.31 25.27
C THR A 7 -23.88 43.44 24.04
N ALA A 8 -23.01 43.70 23.04
CA ALA A 8 -22.81 42.80 21.91
C ALA A 8 -22.02 41.57 22.35
N ALA A 9 -22.68 40.43 22.47
CA ALA A 9 -22.05 39.13 22.70
C ALA A 9 -21.43 38.68 21.38
N LEU A 10 -20.08 38.73 21.29
CA LEU A 10 -19.31 38.22 20.19
C LEU A 10 -19.31 36.68 20.27
N PHE A 11 -20.18 36.03 19.49
CA PHE A 11 -20.06 34.56 19.30
C PHE A 11 -18.87 34.24 18.43
N LEU A 12 -17.75 33.87 19.05
CA LEU A 12 -16.65 33.18 18.39
C LEU A 12 -17.12 31.76 18.03
N ALA A 13 -17.57 31.57 16.82
CA ALA A 13 -17.78 30.25 16.26
C ALA A 13 -16.39 29.58 16.09
N LEU A 14 -15.97 28.82 17.09
CA LEU A 14 -14.87 27.86 16.97
C LEU A 14 -15.31 26.80 15.96
N SER A 15 -14.87 26.95 14.71
CA SER A 15 -14.92 25.88 13.73
C SER A 15 -13.98 24.76 14.19
N ALA A 16 -14.49 23.81 14.97
CA ALA A 16 -13.77 22.60 15.31
C ALA A 16 -13.55 21.82 14.01
N SER A 17 -12.38 21.95 13.41
CA SER A 17 -11.95 21.02 12.37
C SER A 17 -11.87 19.64 13.01
N ALA A 18 -12.69 18.70 12.53
CA ALA A 18 -12.67 17.32 13.02
C ALA A 18 -11.29 16.74 12.72
N GLN A 19 -10.46 16.64 13.73
CA GLN A 19 -9.13 16.06 13.67
C GLN A 19 -9.22 14.60 13.25
N VAL A 20 -8.40 14.17 12.31
CA VAL A 20 -8.34 12.76 11.88
C VAL A 20 -7.93 11.90 13.08
N ARG A 21 -8.80 10.96 13.46
CA ARG A 21 -8.51 10.01 14.53
C ARG A 21 -8.01 8.70 13.95
N TRP A 22 -7.06 8.08 14.67
CA TRP A 22 -6.59 6.74 14.30
C TRP A 22 -7.75 5.74 14.25
N ASN A 23 -7.82 4.94 13.20
CA ASN A 23 -8.75 3.82 13.10
C ASN A 23 -8.11 2.61 12.39
N GLN A 24 -8.61 1.45 12.74
CA GLN A 24 -8.07 0.18 12.26
C GLN A 24 -8.26 -0.03 10.75
N ALA A 25 -9.36 0.44 10.17
CA ALA A 25 -9.60 0.28 8.73
C ALA A 25 -8.59 1.07 7.89
N TYR A 26 -8.19 2.26 8.35
CA TYR A 26 -7.13 3.04 7.71
C TYR A 26 -5.80 2.30 7.77
N GLN A 27 -5.46 1.72 8.93
CA GLN A 27 -4.22 0.94 9.06
C GLN A 27 -4.23 -0.32 8.18
N GLN A 28 -5.38 -0.98 8.02
CA GLN A 28 -5.54 -2.13 7.12
C GLN A 28 -5.33 -1.71 5.66
N TYR A 29 -5.94 -0.62 5.22
CA TYR A 29 -5.74 -0.05 3.89
C TYR A 29 -4.26 0.25 3.60
N ILE A 30 -3.59 0.93 4.53
CA ILE A 30 -2.16 1.23 4.43
C ILE A 30 -1.35 -0.05 4.28
N ASN A 31 -1.61 -1.06 5.11
CA ASN A 31 -0.89 -2.33 5.06
C ASN A 31 -1.09 -3.05 3.72
N GLN A 32 -2.26 -2.93 3.13
CA GLN A 32 -2.62 -3.57 1.87
C GLN A 32 -1.97 -2.87 0.66
N TYR A 33 -1.91 -1.54 0.66
CA TYR A 33 -1.56 -0.77 -0.54
C TYR A 33 -0.21 -0.03 -0.48
N LYS A 34 0.48 -0.04 0.67
CA LYS A 34 1.78 0.67 0.82
C LYS A 34 2.83 0.25 -0.20
N ASP A 35 2.85 -1.03 -0.58
CA ASP A 35 3.85 -1.54 -1.51
C ASP A 35 3.59 -1.04 -2.93
N ILE A 36 2.31 -0.93 -3.34
CA ILE A 36 1.93 -0.32 -4.61
C ILE A 36 2.31 1.17 -4.61
N ALA A 37 2.02 1.90 -3.54
CA ALA A 37 2.37 3.32 -3.46
C ALA A 37 3.89 3.56 -3.51
N ILE A 38 4.69 2.71 -2.87
CA ILE A 38 6.17 2.75 -2.97
C ILE A 38 6.62 2.49 -4.41
N GLU A 39 6.02 1.53 -5.09
CA GLU A 39 6.29 1.28 -6.50
C GLU A 39 6.00 2.51 -7.37
N GLN A 40 4.81 3.09 -7.21
CA GLN A 40 4.43 4.28 -7.95
C GLN A 40 5.38 5.45 -7.69
N MET A 41 5.79 5.68 -6.44
CA MET A 41 6.79 6.69 -6.10
C MET A 41 8.09 6.49 -6.87
N GLN A 42 8.57 5.29 -6.98
CA GLN A 42 9.85 5.02 -7.65
C GLN A 42 9.77 5.21 -9.16
N ARG A 43 8.62 4.86 -9.75
CA ARG A 43 8.38 5.02 -11.19
C ARG A 43 8.06 6.45 -11.58
N TYR A 44 7.19 7.11 -10.82
CA TYR A 44 6.58 8.38 -11.17
C TYR A 44 7.04 9.56 -10.32
N LYS A 45 7.88 9.32 -9.31
CA LYS A 45 8.44 10.35 -8.40
C LYS A 45 7.39 11.12 -7.59
N ILE A 46 6.23 10.53 -7.38
CA ILE A 46 5.20 11.03 -6.46
C ILE A 46 5.45 10.39 -5.09
N PRO A 47 5.49 11.13 -3.97
CA PRO A 47 5.70 10.54 -2.64
C PRO A 47 4.72 9.39 -2.36
N ALA A 48 5.22 8.26 -1.86
CA ALA A 48 4.36 7.13 -1.48
C ALA A 48 3.35 7.52 -0.40
N SER A 49 3.76 8.39 0.52
CA SER A 49 2.90 8.96 1.57
C SER A 49 1.72 9.75 0.98
N ILE A 50 1.95 10.56 -0.04
CA ILE A 50 0.92 11.32 -0.75
C ILE A 50 -0.07 10.37 -1.42
N THR A 51 0.43 9.41 -2.21
CA THR A 51 -0.42 8.45 -2.92
C THR A 51 -1.29 7.64 -1.93
N LEU A 52 -0.72 7.20 -0.81
CA LEU A 52 -1.47 6.50 0.24
C LEU A 52 -2.52 7.37 0.92
N ALA A 53 -2.17 8.61 1.28
CA ALA A 53 -3.09 9.53 1.93
C ALA A 53 -4.27 9.92 1.02
N GLN A 54 -4.00 10.14 -0.27
CA GLN A 54 -5.04 10.36 -1.27
C GLN A 54 -5.95 9.13 -1.40
N GLY A 55 -5.37 7.94 -1.63
CA GLY A 55 -6.15 6.71 -1.73
C GLY A 55 -7.02 6.46 -0.49
N LEU A 56 -6.50 6.71 0.72
CA LEU A 56 -7.28 6.63 1.96
C LEU A 56 -8.47 7.60 1.98
N LEU A 57 -8.20 8.86 1.64
CA LEU A 57 -9.20 9.93 1.73
C LEU A 57 -10.29 9.76 0.68
N GLU A 58 -9.91 9.56 -0.59
CA GLU A 58 -10.83 9.48 -1.74
C GLU A 58 -11.67 8.19 -1.73
N SER A 59 -11.09 7.07 -1.27
CA SER A 59 -11.80 5.78 -1.27
C SER A 59 -12.51 5.44 0.05
N GLY A 60 -12.46 6.33 1.06
CA GLY A 60 -12.93 5.99 2.40
C GLY A 60 -12.24 4.74 2.96
N ALA A 61 -10.93 4.64 2.79
CA ALA A 61 -10.13 3.45 3.11
C ALA A 61 -10.55 2.19 2.32
N GLY A 62 -10.83 2.35 1.04
CA GLY A 62 -11.21 1.26 0.14
C GLY A 62 -12.65 0.79 0.27
N ARG A 63 -13.50 1.53 0.99
CA ARG A 63 -14.88 1.14 1.30
C ARG A 63 -15.94 1.96 0.56
N SER A 64 -15.55 2.96 -0.23
CA SER A 64 -16.50 3.70 -1.05
C SER A 64 -17.13 2.77 -2.11
N GLU A 65 -18.36 3.06 -2.49
CA GLU A 65 -19.07 2.29 -3.51
C GLU A 65 -18.30 2.22 -4.82
N LEU A 66 -17.73 3.35 -5.25
CA LEU A 66 -16.92 3.45 -6.45
C LEU A 66 -15.67 2.54 -6.37
N THR A 67 -15.02 2.46 -5.20
CA THR A 67 -13.88 1.57 -5.02
C THR A 67 -14.29 0.11 -5.07
N LEU A 68 -15.38 -0.26 -4.40
CA LEU A 68 -15.86 -1.65 -4.35
C LEU A 68 -16.36 -2.16 -5.70
N LYS A 69 -17.05 -1.32 -6.48
CA LYS A 69 -17.62 -1.70 -7.79
C LYS A 69 -16.63 -1.57 -8.96
N ALA A 70 -15.74 -0.58 -8.90
CA ALA A 70 -14.91 -0.20 -10.03
C ALA A 70 -13.40 -0.16 -9.73
N ASN A 71 -12.95 -0.61 -8.56
CA ASN A 71 -11.55 -0.50 -8.10
C ASN A 71 -10.96 0.93 -8.25
N ASN A 72 -11.80 1.97 -8.30
CA ASN A 72 -11.34 3.35 -8.45
C ASN A 72 -11.07 3.96 -7.08
N HIS A 73 -9.80 3.96 -6.69
CA HIS A 73 -9.34 4.41 -5.37
C HIS A 73 -9.14 5.93 -5.27
N PHE A 74 -9.21 6.66 -6.38
CA PHE A 74 -8.85 8.08 -6.43
C PHE A 74 -9.94 8.97 -7.02
N GLY A 75 -11.11 8.42 -7.33
CA GLY A 75 -12.21 9.18 -7.92
C GLY A 75 -11.90 9.77 -9.30
N ILE A 76 -11.08 9.09 -10.11
CA ILE A 76 -10.71 9.63 -11.42
C ILE A 76 -11.90 9.49 -12.38
N LYS A 77 -12.34 10.65 -12.93
CA LYS A 77 -13.47 10.73 -13.85
C LYS A 77 -13.12 10.20 -15.24
N GLY A 78 -14.10 9.58 -15.91
CA GLY A 78 -13.96 8.92 -17.22
C GLY A 78 -14.05 9.86 -18.42
N HIS A 79 -13.53 11.10 -18.30
CA HIS A 79 -13.54 12.10 -19.37
C HIS A 79 -12.16 12.22 -20.05
N ASN A 80 -12.05 13.12 -21.04
CA ASN A 80 -10.78 13.51 -21.66
C ASN A 80 -10.00 12.37 -22.33
N GLY A 81 -10.66 11.63 -23.23
CA GLY A 81 -10.00 10.61 -24.05
C GLY A 81 -9.79 9.26 -23.36
N TRP A 82 -10.44 9.02 -22.22
CA TRP A 82 -10.48 7.69 -21.62
C TRP A 82 -11.25 6.70 -22.50
N THR A 83 -10.61 5.61 -22.89
CA THR A 83 -11.17 4.55 -23.75
C THR A 83 -11.38 3.22 -23.00
N GLY A 84 -10.98 3.18 -21.70
CA GLY A 84 -11.15 2.00 -20.87
C GLY A 84 -12.56 1.87 -20.28
N PRO A 85 -12.81 0.84 -19.46
CA PRO A 85 -14.09 0.64 -18.77
C PRO A 85 -14.49 1.83 -17.89
N THR A 86 -15.79 2.03 -17.74
CA THR A 86 -16.36 3.10 -16.92
C THR A 86 -17.39 2.58 -15.94
N SER A 87 -17.61 3.33 -14.88
CA SER A 87 -18.67 3.12 -13.88
C SER A 87 -19.36 4.45 -13.62
N TYR A 88 -20.65 4.41 -13.39
CA TYR A 88 -21.45 5.61 -13.08
C TYR A 88 -21.76 5.66 -11.60
N HIS A 89 -21.55 6.82 -11.00
CA HIS A 89 -21.75 7.04 -9.57
C HIS A 89 -22.18 8.49 -9.32
N ASP A 90 -23.04 8.68 -8.31
CA ASP A 90 -23.47 10.01 -7.88
C ASP A 90 -22.38 10.61 -6.97
N ASP A 91 -21.81 11.76 -7.38
CA ASP A 91 -20.83 12.51 -6.61
C ASP A 91 -21.25 13.99 -6.58
N ASP A 92 -20.56 14.90 -7.25
CA ASP A 92 -20.96 16.31 -7.38
C ASP A 92 -22.25 16.48 -8.21
N ALA A 93 -22.50 15.56 -9.15
CA ALA A 93 -23.72 15.47 -9.95
C ALA A 93 -24.22 14.02 -10.03
N ARG A 94 -25.49 13.85 -10.43
CA ARG A 94 -26.06 12.52 -10.63
C ARG A 94 -25.48 11.83 -11.86
N GLY A 95 -25.14 10.54 -11.73
CA GLY A 95 -24.70 9.72 -12.84
C GLY A 95 -23.37 10.15 -13.46
N GLU A 96 -22.44 10.69 -12.68
CA GLU A 96 -21.13 11.04 -13.19
C GLU A 96 -20.33 9.82 -13.62
N CYS A 97 -19.61 9.97 -14.75
CA CYS A 97 -18.79 8.91 -15.34
C CYS A 97 -17.41 8.86 -14.66
N PHE A 98 -17.05 7.71 -14.11
CA PHE A 98 -15.76 7.43 -13.52
C PHE A 98 -15.05 6.31 -14.27
N ARG A 99 -13.72 6.30 -14.22
CA ARG A 99 -12.92 5.19 -14.75
C ARG A 99 -13.14 3.95 -13.88
N ALA A 100 -13.19 2.79 -14.53
CA ALA A 100 -13.23 1.50 -13.86
C ALA A 100 -11.97 0.70 -14.19
N TYR A 101 -11.48 -0.07 -13.21
CA TYR A 101 -10.25 -0.82 -13.31
C TYR A 101 -10.45 -2.28 -12.93
N SER A 102 -9.63 -3.17 -13.47
CA SER A 102 -9.65 -4.59 -13.12
C SER A 102 -9.03 -4.85 -11.73
N SER A 103 -8.22 -3.91 -11.23
CA SER A 103 -7.54 -4.04 -9.95
C SER A 103 -7.21 -2.68 -9.32
N ALA A 104 -6.95 -2.69 -8.01
CA ALA A 104 -6.41 -1.53 -7.31
C ALA A 104 -5.07 -1.07 -7.90
N TYR A 105 -4.24 -2.01 -8.38
CA TYR A 105 -2.96 -1.69 -9.02
C TYR A 105 -3.13 -0.76 -10.22
N GLU A 106 -4.07 -1.07 -11.12
CA GLU A 106 -4.37 -0.24 -12.28
C GLU A 106 -4.86 1.15 -11.88
N SER A 107 -5.68 1.24 -10.83
CA SER A 107 -6.12 2.54 -10.31
C SER A 107 -4.96 3.39 -9.79
N TYR A 108 -4.01 2.80 -9.07
CA TYR A 108 -2.80 3.48 -8.58
C TYR A 108 -1.88 3.90 -9.73
N GLU A 109 -1.73 3.04 -10.73
CA GLU A 109 -0.94 3.31 -11.93
C GLU A 109 -1.54 4.48 -12.72
N ASP A 110 -2.84 4.45 -12.96
CA ASP A 110 -3.53 5.49 -13.71
C ASP A 110 -3.54 6.83 -12.95
N HIS A 111 -3.71 6.81 -11.62
CA HIS A 111 -3.55 8.00 -10.78
C HIS A 111 -2.16 8.62 -10.94
N SER A 112 -1.11 7.81 -10.94
CA SER A 112 0.26 8.30 -11.12
C SER A 112 0.46 8.89 -12.50
N ARG A 113 -0.09 8.26 -13.55
CA ARG A 113 -0.08 8.79 -14.92
C ARG A 113 -0.87 10.08 -15.02
N PHE A 114 -2.05 10.15 -14.43
CA PHE A 114 -2.88 11.36 -14.41
C PHE A 114 -2.14 12.56 -13.82
N LEU A 115 -1.40 12.39 -12.73
CA LEU A 115 -0.60 13.47 -12.14
C LEU A 115 0.60 13.84 -13.01
N THR A 116 1.28 12.87 -13.63
CA THR A 116 2.49 13.13 -14.43
C THR A 116 2.19 13.73 -15.80
N THR A 117 1.04 13.42 -16.39
CA THR A 117 0.67 13.89 -17.74
C THR A 117 -0.10 15.21 -17.72
N SER A 118 -0.73 15.56 -16.60
CA SER A 118 -1.52 16.79 -16.48
C SER A 118 -0.64 17.99 -16.20
N ARG A 119 -0.57 18.94 -17.14
CA ARG A 119 0.28 20.15 -17.07
C ARG A 119 0.11 20.94 -15.75
N ARG A 120 -1.09 20.96 -15.18
CA ARG A 120 -1.39 21.70 -13.93
C ARG A 120 -0.61 21.18 -12.71
N TYR A 121 -0.13 19.93 -12.74
CA TYR A 121 0.66 19.35 -11.65
C TYR A 121 2.16 19.35 -11.91
N SER A 122 2.62 19.85 -13.07
CA SER A 122 4.04 19.78 -13.47
C SER A 122 5.00 20.39 -12.47
N SER A 123 4.62 21.48 -11.81
CA SER A 123 5.44 22.14 -10.79
C SER A 123 5.72 21.29 -9.56
N LEU A 124 4.85 20.29 -9.27
CA LEU A 124 5.05 19.40 -8.12
C LEU A 124 6.29 18.52 -8.28
N PHE A 125 6.65 18.20 -9.51
CA PHE A 125 7.78 17.32 -9.80
C PHE A 125 9.15 17.99 -9.61
N SER A 126 9.19 19.28 -9.31
CA SER A 126 10.40 19.97 -8.81
C SER A 126 10.63 19.74 -7.31
N LEU A 127 9.61 19.26 -6.59
CA LEU A 127 9.72 18.91 -5.18
C LEU A 127 10.37 17.54 -5.02
N GLY A 128 11.12 17.34 -3.94
CA GLY A 128 11.63 16.01 -3.58
C GLY A 128 10.52 15.04 -3.18
N THR A 129 10.74 13.75 -3.35
CA THR A 129 9.79 12.69 -2.91
C THR A 129 9.60 12.63 -1.40
N THR A 130 10.41 13.30 -0.61
CA THR A 130 10.30 13.40 0.85
C THR A 130 9.58 14.65 1.32
N ASP A 131 9.29 15.60 0.42
CA ASP A 131 8.55 16.82 0.74
C ASP A 131 7.04 16.64 0.60
N TYR A 132 6.47 15.74 1.39
CA TYR A 132 5.03 15.49 1.36
C TYR A 132 4.19 16.72 1.71
N LYS A 133 4.71 17.66 2.52
CA LYS A 133 3.99 18.91 2.86
C LYS A 133 3.89 19.84 1.67
N GLY A 134 4.98 20.00 0.92
CA GLY A 134 4.99 20.75 -0.34
C GLY A 134 4.06 20.12 -1.37
N TRP A 135 4.10 18.82 -1.51
CA TRP A 135 3.20 18.06 -2.39
C TRP A 135 1.72 18.24 -2.03
N ALA A 136 1.34 18.09 -0.74
CA ALA A 136 -0.04 18.25 -0.30
C ALA A 136 -0.60 19.65 -0.60
N ARG A 137 0.18 20.69 -0.30
CA ARG A 137 -0.18 22.09 -0.59
C ARG A 137 -0.26 22.35 -2.09
N GLY A 138 0.71 21.84 -2.83
CA GLY A 138 0.76 22.01 -4.28
C GLY A 138 -0.39 21.30 -5.01
N LEU A 139 -0.80 20.11 -4.59
CA LEU A 139 -1.99 19.42 -5.10
C LEU A 139 -3.25 20.27 -4.89
N LYS A 140 -3.43 20.84 -3.69
CA LYS A 140 -4.55 21.76 -3.42
C LYS A 140 -4.49 23.01 -4.28
N ALA A 141 -3.34 23.65 -4.39
CA ALA A 141 -3.15 24.84 -5.22
C ALA A 141 -3.40 24.57 -6.71
N ALA A 142 -3.03 23.38 -7.20
CA ALA A 142 -3.28 22.93 -8.57
C ALA A 142 -4.74 22.47 -8.81
N GLY A 143 -5.62 22.56 -7.81
CA GLY A 143 -7.04 22.25 -7.94
C GLY A 143 -7.36 20.74 -8.01
N TYR A 144 -6.59 19.91 -7.31
CA TYR A 144 -6.89 18.48 -7.23
C TYR A 144 -8.24 18.23 -6.52
N ALA A 145 -8.53 19.00 -5.48
CA ALA A 145 -9.79 18.95 -4.75
C ALA A 145 -10.32 20.34 -4.43
N THR A 146 -11.64 20.49 -4.37
CA THR A 146 -12.34 21.75 -4.03
C THR A 146 -12.23 22.09 -2.55
N ASN A 147 -12.22 21.09 -1.67
CA ASN A 147 -12.17 21.25 -0.22
C ASN A 147 -10.97 22.11 0.24
N PRO A 148 -11.17 23.25 0.94
CA PRO A 148 -10.07 24.12 1.40
C PRO A 148 -9.14 23.45 2.38
N GLN A 149 -9.61 22.43 3.13
CA GLN A 149 -8.83 21.69 4.11
C GLN A 149 -8.08 20.47 3.50
N TYR A 150 -8.13 20.29 2.19
CA TYR A 150 -7.56 19.10 1.54
C TYR A 150 -6.10 18.85 1.89
N ALA A 151 -5.26 19.88 1.75
CA ALA A 151 -3.84 19.76 2.08
C ALA A 151 -3.59 19.38 3.55
N ASN A 152 -4.34 20.01 4.47
CA ASN A 152 -4.22 19.72 5.90
C ASN A 152 -4.64 18.29 6.22
N LYS A 153 -5.74 17.81 5.64
CA LYS A 153 -6.21 16.41 5.83
C LYS A 153 -5.17 15.39 5.34
N LEU A 154 -4.54 15.64 4.18
CA LEU A 154 -3.45 14.77 3.72
C LEU A 154 -2.27 14.77 4.69
N ILE A 155 -1.84 15.94 5.16
CA ILE A 155 -0.72 16.08 6.11
C ILE A 155 -1.05 15.37 7.42
N GLU A 156 -2.25 15.57 7.99
CA GLU A 156 -2.70 14.91 9.22
C GLU A 156 -2.70 13.38 9.08
N ILE A 157 -3.21 12.84 7.98
CA ILE A 157 -3.18 11.40 7.69
C ILE A 157 -1.74 10.90 7.62
N ILE A 158 -0.87 11.60 6.89
CA ILE A 158 0.54 11.22 6.73
C ILE A 158 1.26 11.20 8.08
N GLU A 159 1.05 12.20 8.92
CA GLU A 159 1.70 12.33 10.22
C GLU A 159 1.14 11.32 11.23
N LEU A 160 -0.18 11.16 11.31
CA LEU A 160 -0.85 10.23 12.23
C LEU A 160 -0.45 8.77 11.99
N TYR A 161 -0.39 8.35 10.72
CA TYR A 161 -0.02 6.98 10.34
C TYR A 161 1.46 6.82 9.97
N LYS A 162 2.27 7.91 10.11
CA LYS A 162 3.72 7.93 9.79
C LYS A 162 4.02 7.46 8.37
N LEU A 163 3.18 7.85 7.40
CA LEU A 163 3.29 7.39 6.01
C LEU A 163 4.58 7.89 5.34
N ASN A 164 5.14 9.02 5.77
CA ASN A 164 6.40 9.57 5.29
C ASN A 164 7.61 8.61 5.46
N GLN A 165 7.49 7.59 6.30
CA GLN A 165 8.51 6.53 6.38
C GLN A 165 8.67 5.77 5.05
N TYR A 166 7.63 5.71 4.22
CA TYR A 166 7.63 5.01 2.92
C TYR A 166 8.31 5.84 1.82
N ASP A 167 8.41 7.16 1.98
CA ASP A 167 9.06 8.06 1.01
C ASP A 167 10.58 7.87 0.93
N ASN A 168 11.17 7.26 1.96
CA ASN A 168 12.58 6.89 2.01
C ASN A 168 12.85 5.43 1.62
N ALA A 169 11.86 4.71 1.10
CA ALA A 169 12.01 3.32 0.71
C ALA A 169 12.99 3.18 -0.45
N LYS A 170 14.25 2.86 -0.14
CA LYS A 170 15.27 2.50 -1.14
C LYS A 170 15.03 1.06 -1.59
N GLY A 171 14.78 0.86 -2.86
CA GLY A 171 14.90 -0.50 -3.35
C GLY A 171 13.74 -1.12 -4.09
N TYR A 172 13.09 -0.35 -4.92
CA TYR A 172 12.57 -0.89 -6.17
C TYR A 172 13.78 -1.02 -7.09
N ASP A 173 14.48 -2.14 -6.99
CA ASP A 173 15.73 -2.29 -7.68
C ASP A 173 15.51 -2.61 -9.18
N LYS A 174 16.64 -2.72 -9.90
CA LYS A 174 16.73 -3.06 -11.32
C LYS A 174 15.83 -4.24 -11.76
N PHE A 175 15.53 -5.16 -10.82
CA PHE A 175 14.66 -6.30 -11.00
C PHE A 175 13.21 -5.88 -11.27
N MET A 176 12.64 -4.95 -10.49
CA MET A 176 11.26 -4.49 -10.68
C MET A 176 11.13 -3.58 -11.91
N THR A 177 12.16 -2.82 -12.24
CA THR A 177 12.19 -1.99 -13.46
C THR A 177 12.16 -2.86 -14.73
N GLN A 178 12.89 -3.97 -14.74
CA GLN A 178 12.88 -4.91 -15.87
C GLN A 178 11.50 -5.54 -16.04
N ARG A 179 10.93 -6.05 -14.96
CA ARG A 179 9.61 -6.69 -14.98
C ARG A 179 8.48 -5.79 -15.48
N THR A 180 8.52 -4.50 -15.16
CA THR A 180 7.53 -3.55 -15.66
C THR A 180 7.58 -3.38 -17.18
N LYS A 181 8.78 -3.45 -17.76
CA LYS A 181 8.97 -3.45 -19.22
C LYS A 181 8.38 -4.72 -19.85
N ASP A 182 8.59 -5.86 -19.23
CA ASP A 182 8.12 -7.16 -19.73
C ASP A 182 6.58 -7.28 -19.66
N GLN A 183 5.92 -6.68 -18.65
CA GLN A 183 4.46 -6.61 -18.57
C GLN A 183 3.82 -5.81 -19.71
N GLN A 184 4.45 -4.73 -20.15
CA GLN A 184 3.93 -3.89 -21.23
C GLN A 184 3.99 -4.60 -22.61
N VAL A 185 4.87 -5.59 -22.76
CA VAL A 185 5.10 -6.27 -24.03
C VAL A 185 4.20 -7.50 -24.23
N ASN A 186 3.82 -8.22 -23.17
CA ASN A 186 3.27 -9.58 -23.31
C ASN A 186 1.82 -9.78 -22.84
N GLY A 187 1.13 -8.78 -22.30
CA GLY A 187 -0.30 -8.88 -21.89
C GLY A 187 -0.61 -9.98 -20.85
N ALA A 188 0.40 -10.65 -20.29
CA ALA A 188 0.23 -11.75 -19.35
C ALA A 188 -0.19 -11.24 -17.97
N SER A 189 -1.15 -11.91 -17.36
CA SER A 189 -1.53 -11.68 -15.96
C SER A 189 -0.41 -12.13 -15.02
N LEU A 190 0.59 -11.29 -14.81
CA LEU A 190 1.71 -11.59 -13.92
C LEU A 190 1.30 -11.48 -12.45
N HIS A 191 2.07 -12.16 -11.56
CA HIS A 191 1.86 -12.01 -10.12
C HIS A 191 2.17 -10.59 -9.64
N VAL A 192 1.36 -10.09 -8.71
CA VAL A 192 1.66 -8.85 -7.99
C VAL A 192 2.82 -9.13 -7.04
N ILE A 193 3.96 -8.47 -7.26
CA ILE A 193 5.09 -8.54 -6.33
C ILE A 193 4.90 -7.52 -5.23
N ARG A 194 5.02 -7.97 -3.99
CA ARG A 194 4.85 -7.20 -2.77
C ARG A 194 6.17 -7.08 -2.02
N ILE A 195 6.28 -6.05 -1.19
CA ILE A 195 7.47 -5.81 -0.35
C ILE A 195 7.08 -5.96 1.12
N PHE A 196 7.83 -6.76 1.85
CA PHE A 196 7.74 -6.83 3.30
C PHE A 196 9.10 -7.21 3.88
N ASN A 197 9.42 -6.73 5.07
CA ASN A 197 10.67 -6.99 5.78
C ASN A 197 11.92 -6.81 4.88
N LYS A 198 11.93 -5.75 4.07
CA LYS A 198 13.01 -5.42 3.10
C LYS A 198 13.26 -6.52 2.07
N ASN A 199 12.23 -7.27 1.72
CA ASN A 199 12.29 -8.37 0.77
C ASN A 199 11.07 -8.36 -0.15
N TYR A 200 11.18 -9.01 -1.31
CA TYR A 200 10.11 -9.18 -2.27
C TYR A 200 9.44 -10.53 -2.07
N TYR A 201 8.12 -10.55 -2.23
CA TYR A 201 7.33 -11.77 -2.24
C TYR A 201 6.16 -11.65 -3.21
N LEU A 202 5.62 -12.77 -3.61
CA LEU A 202 4.33 -12.88 -4.28
C LEU A 202 3.46 -13.90 -3.53
N VAL A 203 2.19 -13.95 -3.88
CA VAL A 203 1.24 -14.93 -3.38
C VAL A 203 0.98 -15.93 -4.49
N ALA A 204 1.21 -17.21 -4.23
CA ALA A 204 1.01 -18.27 -5.20
C ALA A 204 -0.47 -18.40 -5.59
N ARG A 205 -0.71 -18.71 -6.85
CA ARG A 205 -2.02 -19.02 -7.42
C ARG A 205 -2.19 -20.52 -7.59
N GLN A 206 -3.39 -20.95 -7.81
CA GLN A 206 -3.67 -22.35 -8.12
C GLN A 206 -2.85 -22.82 -9.34
N GLY A 207 -2.15 -23.93 -9.19
CA GLY A 207 -1.32 -24.50 -10.25
C GLY A 207 0.10 -23.92 -10.37
N ASP A 208 0.48 -22.98 -9.55
CA ASP A 208 1.84 -22.42 -9.55
C ASP A 208 2.88 -23.48 -9.18
N THR A 209 4.06 -23.28 -9.75
CA THR A 209 5.28 -24.03 -9.41
C THR A 209 6.45 -23.09 -9.23
N PHE A 210 7.45 -23.48 -8.46
CA PHE A 210 8.70 -22.71 -8.38
C PHE A 210 9.33 -22.45 -9.75
N LYS A 211 9.13 -23.37 -10.71
CA LYS A 211 9.64 -23.22 -12.08
C LYS A 211 8.92 -22.11 -12.83
N ALA A 212 7.58 -22.15 -12.86
CA ALA A 212 6.77 -21.13 -13.52
C ALA A 212 7.00 -19.73 -12.93
N ILE A 213 6.97 -19.64 -11.59
CA ILE A 213 7.30 -18.38 -10.88
C ILE A 213 8.74 -17.93 -11.22
N GLY A 214 9.70 -18.85 -11.29
CA GLY A 214 11.08 -18.53 -11.60
C GLY A 214 11.26 -17.96 -13.01
N GLU A 215 10.55 -18.50 -13.98
CA GLU A 215 10.51 -18.00 -15.37
C GLU A 215 9.86 -16.61 -15.42
N GLU A 216 8.72 -16.45 -14.74
CA GLU A 216 8.00 -15.17 -14.68
C GLU A 216 8.85 -14.05 -14.06
N VAL A 217 9.58 -14.32 -12.96
CA VAL A 217 10.32 -13.28 -12.24
C VAL A 217 11.80 -13.19 -12.61
N GLY A 218 12.28 -14.00 -13.56
CA GLY A 218 13.69 -14.01 -13.99
C GLY A 218 14.65 -14.48 -12.89
N ILE A 219 14.19 -15.30 -11.95
CA ILE A 219 15.01 -15.84 -10.86
C ILE A 219 15.02 -17.37 -10.95
N SER A 220 16.20 -17.97 -10.87
CA SER A 220 16.30 -19.44 -10.86
C SER A 220 15.34 -20.04 -9.80
N TYR A 221 14.47 -20.94 -10.23
CA TYR A 221 13.51 -21.63 -9.36
C TYR A 221 14.17 -22.36 -8.18
N ARG A 222 15.41 -22.86 -8.38
CA ARG A 222 16.22 -23.47 -7.32
C ARG A 222 16.57 -22.46 -6.22
N LYS A 223 16.85 -21.20 -6.61
CA LYS A 223 17.10 -20.12 -5.65
C LYS A 223 15.82 -19.74 -4.92
N ILE A 224 14.69 -19.64 -5.65
CA ILE A 224 13.40 -19.32 -5.02
C ILE A 224 13.04 -20.39 -3.99
N ALA A 225 13.08 -21.67 -4.34
CA ALA A 225 12.82 -22.76 -3.41
C ALA A 225 13.73 -22.68 -2.16
N LYS A 226 15.04 -22.44 -2.34
CA LYS A 226 15.99 -22.24 -1.24
C LYS A 226 15.68 -21.03 -0.37
N TYR A 227 15.20 -19.91 -0.95
CA TYR A 227 14.80 -18.74 -0.19
C TYR A 227 13.56 -18.99 0.69
N ASN A 228 12.69 -19.92 0.24
CA ASN A 228 11.50 -20.36 0.95
C ASN A 228 11.72 -21.59 1.83
N GLU A 229 12.98 -22.09 1.92
CA GLU A 229 13.33 -23.26 2.75
C GLU A 229 12.50 -24.50 2.35
N ARG A 230 12.22 -24.66 1.04
CA ARG A 230 11.44 -25.72 0.41
C ARG A 230 12.27 -26.50 -0.62
N ASN A 231 11.84 -27.72 -0.97
CA ASN A 231 12.38 -28.42 -2.11
C ASN A 231 11.86 -27.81 -3.42
N LYS A 232 12.68 -27.78 -4.45
CA LYS A 232 12.34 -27.25 -5.77
C LYS A 232 11.18 -27.98 -6.49
N LYS A 233 10.84 -29.19 -6.04
CA LYS A 233 9.77 -30.03 -6.55
C LYS A 233 8.49 -29.97 -5.70
N ASP A 234 8.52 -29.27 -4.57
CA ASP A 234 7.33 -29.13 -3.71
C ASP A 234 6.20 -28.44 -4.46
N ARG A 235 4.99 -28.91 -4.23
CA ARG A 235 3.78 -28.24 -4.69
C ARG A 235 3.59 -26.92 -3.91
N LEU A 236 3.12 -25.91 -4.59
CA LEU A 236 2.70 -24.65 -3.98
C LEU A 236 1.17 -24.67 -3.83
N GLU A 237 0.71 -24.21 -2.69
CA GLU A 237 -0.71 -24.05 -2.43
C GLU A 237 -1.15 -22.62 -2.77
N GLU A 238 -2.39 -22.48 -3.21
CA GLU A 238 -2.96 -21.15 -3.45
C GLU A 238 -2.95 -20.34 -2.14
N GLY A 239 -2.51 -19.09 -2.23
CA GLY A 239 -2.39 -18.22 -1.07
C GLY A 239 -1.02 -18.28 -0.36
N GLU A 240 -0.16 -19.24 -0.69
CA GLU A 240 1.20 -19.30 -0.10
C GLU A 240 2.04 -18.06 -0.44
N ILE A 241 2.75 -17.55 0.57
CA ILE A 241 3.72 -16.46 0.39
C ILE A 241 5.02 -17.05 -0.17
N ILE A 242 5.45 -16.58 -1.33
CA ILE A 242 6.68 -17.02 -1.99
C ILE A 242 7.69 -15.88 -2.03
N TRP A 243 8.73 -16.00 -1.25
CA TRP A 243 9.82 -15.01 -1.13
C TRP A 243 10.78 -15.09 -2.31
N LEU A 244 11.07 -13.97 -2.93
CA LEU A 244 11.92 -13.85 -4.12
C LEU A 244 13.38 -13.57 -3.80
N LYS A 245 13.69 -13.25 -2.56
CA LYS A 245 15.05 -13.13 -2.00
C LYS A 245 15.12 -13.83 -0.66
N LYS A 246 16.35 -14.03 -0.17
CA LYS A 246 16.59 -14.67 1.14
C LYS A 246 15.90 -13.91 2.28
N LYS A 247 15.09 -14.58 3.07
CA LYS A 247 14.38 -14.02 4.22
C LYS A 247 15.35 -13.41 5.25
N GLN A 248 14.87 -12.47 6.04
CA GLN A 248 15.64 -11.79 7.06
C GLN A 248 15.89 -12.69 8.28
N LYS A 249 16.77 -12.25 9.17
CA LYS A 249 16.99 -12.94 10.46
C LYS A 249 15.93 -12.62 11.51
N LYS A 250 15.26 -11.47 11.39
CA LYS A 250 14.27 -10.92 12.33
C LYS A 250 13.16 -10.22 11.57
N ALA A 251 11.97 -10.11 12.15
CA ALA A 251 10.88 -9.28 11.65
C ALA A 251 11.25 -7.77 11.64
N PRO A 252 10.47 -6.92 10.96
CA PRO A 252 10.65 -5.46 10.98
C PRO A 252 10.69 -4.86 12.39
N LYS A 253 11.22 -3.64 12.51
CA LYS A 253 11.46 -2.99 13.82
C LYS A 253 10.18 -2.78 14.64
N GLU A 254 9.03 -2.58 13.97
CA GLU A 254 7.72 -2.43 14.60
C GLU A 254 7.27 -3.66 15.41
N TYR A 255 7.88 -4.82 15.16
CA TYR A 255 7.62 -6.05 15.94
C TYR A 255 8.57 -6.22 17.15
N LYS A 256 9.38 -5.21 17.45
CA LYS A 256 10.19 -5.23 18.68
C LYS A 256 9.27 -5.21 19.90
N ASN A 257 9.49 -6.13 20.84
CA ASN A 257 8.68 -6.30 22.05
C ASN A 257 7.20 -6.66 21.80
N ARG A 258 6.86 -7.17 20.60
CA ARG A 258 5.55 -7.73 20.31
C ARG A 258 5.67 -9.23 20.08
N LEU A 259 4.87 -9.99 20.80
CA LEU A 259 4.76 -11.43 20.59
C LEU A 259 3.75 -11.70 19.48
N HIS A 260 4.01 -12.74 18.71
CA HIS A 260 3.00 -13.38 17.89
C HIS A 260 2.39 -14.52 18.71
N TYR A 261 1.09 -14.50 18.92
CA TYR A 261 0.37 -15.60 19.54
C TYR A 261 -0.10 -16.55 18.46
N VAL A 262 0.34 -17.81 18.55
CA VAL A 262 0.06 -18.86 17.58
C VAL A 262 -1.45 -19.04 17.41
N GLN A 263 -1.92 -19.01 16.17
CA GLN A 263 -3.32 -19.21 15.80
C GLN A 263 -3.56 -20.65 15.36
N PRO A 264 -4.82 -21.13 15.40
CA PRO A 264 -5.17 -22.45 14.86
C PRO A 264 -4.68 -22.62 13.41
N GLY A 265 -4.03 -23.75 13.11
CA GLY A 265 -3.50 -24.05 11.78
C GLY A 265 -2.14 -23.42 11.45
N GLU A 266 -1.57 -22.57 12.31
CA GLU A 266 -0.22 -22.05 12.11
C GLU A 266 0.85 -23.07 12.53
N SER A 267 1.96 -23.07 11.79
CA SER A 267 3.19 -23.78 12.11
C SER A 267 4.35 -22.78 12.22
N MET A 268 5.46 -23.20 12.82
CA MET A 268 6.69 -22.38 12.82
C MET A 268 7.09 -21.95 11.41
N TYR A 269 6.86 -22.81 10.41
CA TYR A 269 7.13 -22.48 9.01
C TYR A 269 6.19 -21.39 8.49
N THR A 270 4.86 -21.54 8.66
CA THR A 270 3.88 -20.57 8.17
C THR A 270 4.06 -19.20 8.85
N ILE A 271 4.38 -19.18 10.14
CA ILE A 271 4.71 -17.95 10.87
C ILE A 271 6.00 -17.32 10.32
N ALA A 272 7.05 -18.12 10.08
CA ALA A 272 8.29 -17.64 9.49
C ALA A 272 8.07 -17.05 8.09
N GLN A 273 7.19 -17.67 7.26
CA GLN A 273 6.78 -17.15 5.95
C GLN A 273 6.04 -15.83 6.09
N LYS A 274 5.04 -15.75 6.95
CA LYS A 274 4.23 -14.56 7.22
C LYS A 274 5.06 -13.32 7.56
N TYR A 275 6.12 -13.50 8.36
CA TYR A 275 6.98 -12.39 8.82
C TYR A 275 8.29 -12.23 8.03
N GLY A 276 8.50 -13.03 6.99
CA GLY A 276 9.71 -12.97 6.19
C GLY A 276 10.99 -13.26 6.98
N ILE A 277 10.90 -14.17 7.95
CA ILE A 277 11.99 -14.58 8.82
C ILE A 277 12.48 -15.96 8.39
N ARG A 278 13.78 -16.22 8.46
CA ARG A 278 14.31 -17.58 8.27
C ARG A 278 13.84 -18.49 9.40
N LEU A 279 13.30 -19.65 9.07
CA LEU A 279 12.75 -20.61 10.02
C LEU A 279 13.72 -20.91 11.17
N LYS A 280 14.99 -21.20 10.85
CA LYS A 280 16.03 -21.44 11.87
C LYS A 280 16.24 -20.26 12.83
N ASN A 281 16.02 -19.03 12.36
CA ASN A 281 16.17 -17.85 13.20
C ASN A 281 14.96 -17.63 14.09
N LEU A 282 13.76 -18.04 13.66
CA LEU A 282 12.57 -18.03 14.49
C LEU A 282 12.71 -19.02 15.66
N TYR A 283 13.15 -20.26 15.41
CA TYR A 283 13.48 -21.21 16.45
C TYR A 283 14.53 -20.67 17.44
N LYS A 284 15.68 -20.21 16.91
CA LYS A 284 16.77 -19.68 17.75
C LYS A 284 16.32 -18.53 18.64
N MET A 285 15.50 -17.64 18.13
CA MET A 285 15.04 -16.42 18.82
C MET A 285 14.11 -16.75 19.99
N ASN A 286 13.42 -17.90 19.92
CA ASN A 286 12.51 -18.39 20.93
C ASN A 286 13.12 -19.50 21.81
N HIS A 287 14.41 -19.82 21.63
CA HIS A 287 15.09 -20.90 22.34
C HIS A 287 14.41 -22.27 22.17
N LEU A 288 13.82 -22.49 20.98
CA LEU A 288 13.10 -23.72 20.63
C LEU A 288 13.97 -24.61 19.74
N SER A 289 13.83 -25.93 19.90
CA SER A 289 14.41 -26.93 18.99
C SER A 289 13.54 -27.14 17.75
N PRO A 290 14.07 -27.64 16.62
CA PRO A 290 13.31 -27.85 15.40
C PRO A 290 12.15 -28.86 15.51
N ASP A 291 12.20 -29.73 16.51
CA ASP A 291 11.17 -30.74 16.86
C ASP A 291 10.10 -30.21 17.81
N HIS A 292 10.24 -28.99 18.32
CA HIS A 292 9.24 -28.35 19.18
C HIS A 292 7.91 -28.17 18.43
N GLN A 293 6.85 -28.71 19.03
CA GLN A 293 5.48 -28.52 18.54
C GLN A 293 4.84 -27.32 19.24
N ILE A 294 4.63 -26.26 18.50
CA ILE A 294 3.97 -25.05 19.01
C ILE A 294 2.50 -25.32 19.33
N ARG A 295 1.96 -24.62 20.33
CA ARG A 295 0.56 -24.70 20.75
C ARG A 295 -0.19 -23.42 20.43
N VAL A 296 -1.48 -23.53 20.14
CA VAL A 296 -2.35 -22.37 19.98
C VAL A 296 -2.27 -21.49 21.24
N GLY A 297 -2.08 -20.19 21.06
CA GLY A 297 -1.89 -19.22 22.15
C GLY A 297 -0.44 -19.08 22.65
N GLU A 298 0.49 -19.93 22.20
CA GLU A 298 1.90 -19.78 22.54
C GLU A 298 2.47 -18.47 21.98
N GLY A 299 3.18 -17.70 22.81
CA GLY A 299 3.74 -16.40 22.43
C GLY A 299 5.14 -16.51 21.84
N LEU A 300 5.33 -16.18 20.58
CA LEU A 300 6.60 -16.23 19.87
C LEU A 300 7.19 -14.84 19.65
N ARG A 301 8.48 -14.70 19.99
CA ARG A 301 9.28 -13.51 19.64
C ARG A 301 9.59 -13.54 18.14
N LEU A 302 9.44 -12.37 17.50
CA LEU A 302 9.70 -12.20 16.08
C LEU A 302 10.98 -11.40 15.81
N ARG A 303 11.52 -10.76 16.88
CA ARG A 303 12.68 -9.87 16.73
C ARG A 303 13.54 -9.83 18.02
#